data_af488a2aa91405df1cbc721189b12f41
#
_entry.id   af488a2aa91405df1cbc721189b12f41
#
_cell.length_a   1.000
_cell.length_b   1.000
_cell.length_c   1.000
_cell.angle_alpha   90.00
_cell.angle_beta   90.00
_cell.angle_gamma   90.00
#
_symmetry.space_group_name_H-M   'P 1'
#
loop_
_entity.id
_entity.type
_entity.pdbx_description
1 polymer ?
#
loop_
_entity_poly.entity_id
_entity_poly.type
_entity_poly.pdbx_seq_one_letter_code
_entity_poly.pdbx_strand_id
1 'polypeptide(L)'
;MRKYSENIMKIVFLTAACVSIIAVILICVFLFASGVPAIKEIGVPDFLLGDSWKPNQDLYGVFPMIIGSVYVTAGAILIGVPIGLLCAVFMARYCPKGLYRVLKPAVDLLAGIPSIVYGFFGLMVIVPLVQGSLGGSGKCLLTSSVLLGIMILPTIISVSESNIRAVPEYYYEGSLALGALSLIHI
;
A
#
# COMPACT_ATOMS: atom_id res chain seq x y z
N MET A 1 9.30 -18.23 -41.21
CA MET A 1 10.04 -17.39 -40.28
C MET A 1 9.21 -17.06 -38.99
N ARG A 2 7.93 -16.70 -39.11
CA ARG A 2 7.06 -16.34 -37.94
C ARG A 2 6.93 -17.46 -36.89
N LYS A 3 6.79 -18.72 -37.30
CA LYS A 3 6.61 -19.85 -36.40
C LYS A 3 7.88 -20.20 -35.59
N TYR A 4 9.07 -19.99 -36.16
CA TYR A 4 10.35 -20.15 -35.42
C TYR A 4 10.56 -19.07 -34.37
N SER A 5 10.25 -17.83 -34.70
CA SER A 5 10.29 -16.69 -33.77
C SER A 5 9.34 -16.91 -32.60
N GLU A 6 8.14 -17.42 -32.85
CA GLU A 6 7.13 -17.73 -31.84
C GLU A 6 7.59 -18.84 -30.87
N ASN A 7 8.20 -19.92 -31.41
CA ASN A 7 8.73 -21.00 -30.57
C ASN A 7 9.93 -20.54 -29.73
N ILE A 8 10.82 -19.71 -30.28
CA ILE A 8 11.95 -19.15 -29.53
C ILE A 8 11.45 -18.29 -28.38
N MET A 9 10.50 -17.38 -28.65
CA MET A 9 9.91 -16.52 -27.59
C MET A 9 9.21 -17.34 -26.51
N LYS A 10 8.49 -18.40 -26.87
CA LYS A 10 7.86 -19.30 -25.92
C LYS A 10 8.88 -19.98 -25.00
N ILE A 11 10.01 -20.45 -25.55
CA ILE A 11 11.08 -21.04 -24.75
C ILE A 11 11.71 -19.99 -23.83
N VAL A 12 11.99 -18.79 -24.32
CA VAL A 12 12.56 -17.69 -23.52
C VAL A 12 11.65 -17.34 -22.36
N PHE A 13 10.35 -17.17 -22.60
CA PHE A 13 9.40 -16.88 -21.52
C PHE A 13 9.26 -18.05 -20.52
N LEU A 14 9.26 -19.28 -21.01
CA LEU A 14 9.21 -20.47 -20.16
C LEU A 14 10.45 -20.55 -19.25
N THR A 15 11.65 -20.37 -19.82
CA THR A 15 12.89 -20.39 -19.04
C THR A 15 12.94 -19.25 -18.03
N ALA A 16 12.54 -18.02 -18.40
CA ALA A 16 12.48 -16.89 -17.48
C ALA A 16 11.50 -17.16 -16.34
N ALA A 17 10.33 -17.72 -16.62
CA ALA A 17 9.35 -18.09 -15.60
C ALA A 17 9.89 -19.19 -14.66
N CYS A 18 10.51 -20.23 -15.19
CA CYS A 18 11.12 -21.28 -14.37
C CYS A 18 12.24 -20.74 -13.47
N VAL A 19 13.12 -19.90 -14.00
CA VAL A 19 14.19 -19.26 -13.21
C VAL A 19 13.62 -18.40 -12.09
N SER A 20 12.58 -17.60 -12.36
CA SER A 20 11.91 -16.79 -11.33
C SER A 20 11.31 -17.64 -10.22
N ILE A 21 10.62 -18.73 -10.57
CA ILE A 21 10.02 -19.64 -9.59
C ILE A 21 11.10 -20.31 -8.74
N ILE A 22 12.15 -20.82 -9.37
CA ILE A 22 13.27 -21.45 -8.67
C ILE A 22 13.96 -20.46 -7.73
N ALA A 23 14.19 -19.22 -8.16
CA ALA A 23 14.78 -18.18 -7.32
C ALA A 23 13.93 -17.91 -6.07
N VAL A 24 12.62 -17.79 -6.22
CA VAL A 24 11.71 -17.60 -5.07
C VAL A 24 11.74 -18.79 -4.13
N ILE A 25 11.70 -20.02 -4.66
CA ILE A 25 11.79 -21.25 -3.85
C ILE A 25 13.11 -21.29 -3.07
N LEU A 26 14.24 -21.00 -3.72
CA LEU A 26 15.55 -20.96 -3.07
C LEU A 26 15.62 -19.94 -1.95
N ILE A 27 15.07 -18.72 -2.16
CA ILE A 27 14.97 -17.70 -1.11
C ILE A 27 14.14 -18.21 0.06
N CYS A 28 12.97 -18.79 -0.19
CA CYS A 28 12.12 -19.33 0.86
C CYS A 28 12.84 -20.45 1.64
N VAL A 29 13.44 -21.42 0.93
CA VAL A 29 14.19 -22.51 1.57
C VAL A 29 15.33 -21.98 2.45
N PHE A 30 16.10 -21.03 1.93
CA PHE A 30 17.18 -20.39 2.69
C PHE A 30 16.68 -19.69 3.95
N LEU A 31 15.60 -18.88 3.83
CA LEU A 31 15.02 -18.16 4.97
C LEU A 31 14.50 -19.12 6.04
N PHE A 32 13.78 -20.18 5.64
CA PHE A 32 13.28 -21.16 6.61
C PHE A 32 14.40 -22.01 7.22
N ALA A 33 15.38 -22.43 6.42
CA ALA A 33 16.51 -23.23 6.92
C ALA A 33 17.38 -22.44 7.91
N SER A 34 17.49 -21.12 7.75
CA SER A 34 18.25 -20.27 8.66
C SER A 34 17.40 -19.74 9.83
N GLY A 35 16.15 -19.35 9.57
CA GLY A 35 15.30 -18.70 10.56
C GLY A 35 14.69 -19.67 11.58
N VAL A 36 14.25 -20.87 11.15
CA VAL A 36 13.59 -21.82 12.06
C VAL A 36 14.51 -22.31 13.18
N PRO A 37 15.79 -22.69 12.93
CA PRO A 37 16.71 -23.02 14.01
C PRO A 37 16.93 -21.87 14.98
N ALA A 38 17.15 -20.64 14.50
CA ALA A 38 17.33 -19.47 15.33
C ALA A 38 16.12 -19.20 16.24
N ILE A 39 14.90 -19.30 15.72
CA ILE A 39 13.68 -19.15 16.53
C ILE A 39 13.56 -20.27 17.59
N LYS A 40 14.01 -21.49 17.27
CA LYS A 40 14.03 -22.59 18.25
C LYS A 40 15.00 -22.36 19.39
N GLU A 41 16.19 -21.79 19.12
CA GLU A 41 17.19 -21.45 20.14
C GLU A 41 16.71 -20.31 21.05
N ILE A 42 16.07 -19.29 20.51
CA ILE A 42 15.52 -18.16 21.28
C ILE A 42 14.31 -18.62 22.11
N GLY A 43 13.52 -19.56 21.58
CA GLY A 43 12.20 -19.92 22.10
C GLY A 43 11.09 -19.14 21.43
N VAL A 44 10.06 -19.86 20.93
CA VAL A 44 8.93 -19.25 20.20
C VAL A 44 8.17 -18.22 21.05
N PRO A 45 7.87 -18.48 22.36
CA PRO A 45 7.20 -17.49 23.20
C PRO A 45 8.05 -16.21 23.38
N ASP A 46 9.32 -16.36 23.68
CA ASP A 46 10.23 -15.23 23.93
C ASP A 46 10.46 -14.40 22.66
N PHE A 47 10.51 -15.05 21.51
CA PHE A 47 10.59 -14.39 20.22
C PHE A 47 9.31 -13.60 19.90
N LEU A 48 8.11 -14.18 20.05
CA LEU A 48 6.86 -13.54 19.68
C LEU A 48 6.37 -12.50 20.69
N LEU A 49 6.54 -12.76 21.99
CA LEU A 49 6.01 -11.95 23.09
C LEU A 49 7.06 -11.10 23.80
N GLY A 50 8.33 -11.24 23.44
CA GLY A 50 9.40 -10.45 24.04
C GLY A 50 9.23 -8.95 23.79
N ASP A 51 9.47 -8.14 24.82
CA ASP A 51 9.19 -6.70 24.83
C ASP A 51 10.28 -5.83 24.20
N SER A 52 11.41 -6.41 23.82
CA SER A 52 12.53 -5.63 23.30
C SER A 52 13.35 -6.36 22.25
N TRP A 53 13.73 -5.63 21.22
CA TRP A 53 14.64 -6.08 20.17
C TRP A 53 16.01 -5.44 20.36
N LYS A 54 16.93 -6.17 20.99
CA LYS A 54 18.31 -5.75 21.22
C LYS A 54 19.26 -6.92 20.96
N PRO A 55 19.64 -7.19 19.71
CA PRO A 55 20.51 -8.30 19.35
C PRO A 55 21.85 -8.30 20.10
N ASN A 56 22.38 -7.11 20.45
CA ASN A 56 23.64 -6.97 21.22
C ASN A 56 23.51 -7.45 22.68
N GLN A 57 22.32 -7.73 23.16
CA GLN A 57 22.02 -8.22 24.52
C GLN A 57 21.26 -9.56 24.47
N ASP A 58 21.29 -10.25 23.33
CA ASP A 58 20.56 -11.50 23.06
C ASP A 58 19.06 -11.42 23.32
N LEU A 59 18.45 -10.22 23.16
CA LEU A 59 17.02 -9.99 23.28
C LEU A 59 16.39 -9.85 21.89
N TYR A 60 15.54 -10.81 21.52
CA TYR A 60 14.96 -10.92 20.16
C TYR A 60 13.42 -10.85 20.15
N GLY A 61 12.82 -10.04 21.01
CA GLY A 61 11.37 -9.89 21.08
C GLY A 61 10.80 -9.04 19.93
N VAL A 62 9.90 -9.60 19.11
CA VAL A 62 9.28 -8.89 17.97
C VAL A 62 7.93 -8.25 18.29
N PHE A 63 7.39 -8.47 19.51
CA PHE A 63 6.07 -7.95 19.90
C PHE A 63 5.91 -6.45 19.68
N PRO A 64 6.85 -5.56 20.07
CA PRO A 64 6.73 -4.13 19.84
C PRO A 64 6.67 -3.76 18.35
N MET A 65 7.36 -4.54 17.49
CA MET A 65 7.32 -4.32 16.03
C MET A 65 5.97 -4.71 15.44
N ILE A 66 5.37 -5.81 15.92
CA ILE A 66 4.01 -6.24 15.51
C ILE A 66 2.99 -5.16 15.88
N ILE A 67 2.98 -4.74 17.15
CA ILE A 67 2.06 -3.69 17.62
C ILE A 67 2.31 -2.38 16.89
N GLY A 68 3.56 -1.98 16.71
CA GLY A 68 3.93 -0.78 15.94
C GLY A 68 3.41 -0.81 14.52
N SER A 69 3.50 -1.94 13.82
CA SER A 69 2.97 -2.09 12.45
C SER A 69 1.45 -1.97 12.39
N VAL A 70 0.74 -2.52 13.38
CA VAL A 70 -0.72 -2.39 13.49
C VAL A 70 -1.13 -0.93 13.69
N TYR A 71 -0.45 -0.19 14.59
CA TYR A 71 -0.75 1.22 14.81
C TYR A 71 -0.47 2.08 13.57
N VAL A 72 0.67 1.87 12.90
CA VAL A 72 1.02 2.61 11.68
C VAL A 72 -0.01 2.33 10.58
N THR A 73 -0.39 1.07 10.40
CA THR A 73 -1.39 0.67 9.39
C THR A 73 -2.76 1.25 9.70
N ALA A 74 -3.22 1.16 10.95
CA ALA A 74 -4.49 1.76 11.38
C ALA A 74 -4.50 3.27 11.13
N GLY A 75 -3.43 3.98 11.51
CA GLY A 75 -3.30 5.40 11.25
C GLY A 75 -3.30 5.75 9.75
N ALA A 76 -2.60 4.97 8.93
CA ALA A 76 -2.58 5.15 7.49
C ALA A 76 -3.97 4.93 6.85
N ILE A 77 -4.71 3.91 7.29
CA ILE A 77 -6.08 3.64 6.85
C ILE A 77 -7.03 4.76 7.25
N LEU A 78 -6.97 5.21 8.50
CA LEU A 78 -7.81 6.30 9.01
C LEU A 78 -7.63 7.62 8.24
N ILE A 79 -6.43 7.87 7.72
CA ILE A 79 -6.13 9.07 6.93
C ILE A 79 -6.38 8.81 5.43
N GLY A 80 -5.80 7.75 4.89
CA GLY A 80 -5.74 7.50 3.46
C GLY A 80 -7.08 7.05 2.85
N VAL A 81 -7.83 6.19 3.55
CA VAL A 81 -9.08 5.64 2.99
C VAL A 81 -10.17 6.70 2.84
N PRO A 82 -10.49 7.53 3.85
CA PRO A 82 -11.51 8.57 3.67
C PRO A 82 -11.15 9.57 2.57
N ILE A 83 -9.91 10.05 2.55
CA ILE A 83 -9.44 11.00 1.53
C ILE A 83 -9.48 10.34 0.14
N GLY A 84 -8.96 9.11 0.01
CA GLY A 84 -8.94 8.39 -1.25
C GLY A 84 -10.33 8.10 -1.81
N LEU A 85 -11.27 7.65 -0.96
CA LEU A 85 -12.65 7.41 -1.36
C LEU A 85 -13.38 8.68 -1.78
N LEU A 86 -13.25 9.77 -1.02
CA LEU A 86 -13.85 11.06 -1.39
C LEU A 86 -13.30 11.56 -2.74
N CYS A 87 -11.99 11.47 -2.94
CA CYS A 87 -11.38 11.80 -4.24
C CYS A 87 -11.90 10.89 -5.36
N ALA A 88 -12.03 9.60 -5.13
CA ALA A 88 -12.54 8.65 -6.11
C ALA A 88 -14.00 8.95 -6.49
N VAL A 89 -14.87 9.20 -5.52
CA VAL A 89 -16.27 9.59 -5.76
C VAL A 89 -16.33 10.90 -6.54
N PHE A 90 -15.54 11.91 -6.14
CA PHE A 90 -15.45 13.17 -6.88
C PHE A 90 -15.02 12.93 -8.33
N MET A 91 -13.95 12.16 -8.56
CA MET A 91 -13.45 11.89 -9.91
C MET A 91 -14.42 11.07 -10.76
N ALA A 92 -15.16 10.14 -10.15
CA ALA A 92 -16.07 9.26 -10.87
C ALA A 92 -17.38 9.95 -11.26
N ARG A 93 -17.95 10.82 -10.39
CA ARG A 93 -19.32 11.33 -10.53
C ARG A 93 -19.42 12.85 -10.73
N TYR A 94 -18.53 13.64 -10.09
CA TYR A 94 -18.67 15.09 -10.02
C TYR A 94 -17.59 15.85 -10.81
N CYS A 95 -16.52 15.19 -11.22
CA CYS A 95 -15.40 15.87 -11.86
C CYS A 95 -15.72 16.27 -13.30
N PRO A 96 -15.62 17.56 -13.68
CA PRO A 96 -15.78 18.00 -15.06
C PRO A 96 -14.70 17.37 -15.96
N LYS A 97 -15.08 17.05 -17.21
CA LYS A 97 -14.24 16.33 -18.18
C LYS A 97 -12.86 16.98 -18.40
N GLY A 98 -12.77 18.31 -18.35
CA GLY A 98 -11.50 19.04 -18.47
C GLY A 98 -10.54 18.77 -17.30
N LEU A 99 -11.05 18.85 -16.09
CA LEU A 99 -10.29 18.61 -14.85
C LEU A 99 -9.91 17.12 -14.71
N TYR A 100 -10.82 16.21 -15.04
CA TYR A 100 -10.55 14.78 -15.02
C TYR A 100 -9.37 14.39 -15.92
N ARG A 101 -9.25 15.03 -17.11
CA ARG A 101 -8.15 14.78 -18.05
C ARG A 101 -6.77 15.12 -17.46
N VAL A 102 -6.72 15.99 -16.47
CA VAL A 102 -5.49 16.35 -15.75
C VAL A 102 -5.29 15.51 -14.48
N LEU A 103 -6.36 15.34 -13.69
CA LEU A 103 -6.27 14.64 -12.42
C LEU A 103 -5.96 13.14 -12.59
N LYS A 104 -6.58 12.47 -13.58
CA LYS A 104 -6.36 11.03 -13.78
C LYS A 104 -4.89 10.70 -14.07
N PRO A 105 -4.21 11.33 -15.04
CA PRO A 105 -2.79 11.11 -15.24
C PRO A 105 -1.93 11.49 -14.03
N ALA A 106 -2.30 12.53 -13.26
CA ALA A 106 -1.56 12.92 -12.08
C ALA A 106 -1.61 11.83 -10.99
N VAL A 107 -2.78 11.23 -10.75
CA VAL A 107 -2.93 10.10 -9.82
C VAL A 107 -2.16 8.88 -10.32
N ASP A 108 -2.22 8.58 -11.62
CA ASP A 108 -1.51 7.45 -12.20
C ASP A 108 0.02 7.64 -12.15
N LEU A 109 0.52 8.88 -12.30
CA LEU A 109 1.94 9.21 -12.09
C LEU A 109 2.36 9.02 -10.63
N LEU A 110 1.53 9.44 -9.67
CA LEU A 110 1.79 9.21 -8.25
C LEU A 110 1.91 7.70 -7.93
N ALA A 111 1.07 6.87 -8.55
CA ALA A 111 1.15 5.41 -8.40
C ALA A 111 2.47 4.82 -8.94
N GLY A 112 3.09 5.49 -9.91
CA GLY A 112 4.37 5.08 -10.51
C GLY A 112 5.61 5.47 -9.70
N ILE A 113 5.48 6.30 -8.67
CA ILE A 113 6.62 6.74 -7.85
C ILE A 113 7.10 5.56 -6.95
N PRO A 114 8.40 5.18 -7.03
CA PRO A 114 8.94 4.15 -6.15
C PRO A 114 8.80 4.52 -4.67
N SER A 115 8.47 3.54 -3.82
CA SER A 115 8.26 3.75 -2.37
C SER A 115 9.46 4.40 -1.65
N ILE A 116 10.69 4.15 -2.13
CA ILE A 116 11.90 4.75 -1.57
C ILE A 116 11.90 6.28 -1.71
N VAL A 117 11.32 6.82 -2.79
CA VAL A 117 11.20 8.27 -3.01
C VAL A 117 10.24 8.87 -1.98
N TYR A 118 9.11 8.21 -1.71
CA TYR A 118 8.20 8.60 -0.64
C TYR A 118 8.86 8.55 0.73
N GLY A 119 9.67 7.51 1.00
CA GLY A 119 10.44 7.40 2.24
C GLY A 119 11.44 8.55 2.41
N PHE A 120 12.16 8.91 1.35
CA PHE A 120 13.07 10.06 1.35
C PHE A 120 12.32 11.38 1.56
N PHE A 121 11.22 11.59 0.86
CA PHE A 121 10.34 12.75 1.07
C PHE A 121 9.85 12.83 2.52
N GLY A 122 9.44 11.70 3.10
CA GLY A 122 9.05 11.60 4.50
C GLY A 122 10.14 12.08 5.46
N LEU A 123 11.38 11.62 5.24
CA LEU A 123 12.53 12.02 6.06
C LEU A 123 12.90 13.50 5.91
N MET A 124 12.83 14.04 4.70
CA MET A 124 13.28 15.41 4.42
C MET A 124 12.22 16.47 4.66
N VAL A 125 10.94 16.13 4.54
CA VAL A 125 9.83 17.10 4.63
C VAL A 125 8.92 16.80 5.82
N ILE A 126 8.38 15.57 5.93
CA ILE A 126 7.37 15.28 6.95
C ILE A 126 7.99 15.22 8.35
N VAL A 127 9.15 14.59 8.51
CA VAL A 127 9.85 14.51 9.80
C VAL A 127 10.16 15.90 10.38
N PRO A 128 10.77 16.85 9.63
CA PRO A 128 11.00 18.20 10.14
C PRO A 128 9.71 18.97 10.45
N LEU A 129 8.65 18.80 9.65
CA LEU A 129 7.35 19.43 9.91
C LEU A 129 6.74 18.94 11.22
N VAL A 130 6.76 17.62 11.47
CA VAL A 130 6.26 17.03 12.70
C VAL A 130 7.12 17.43 13.88
N GLN A 131 8.44 17.44 13.72
CA GLN A 131 9.36 17.91 14.75
C GLN A 131 9.13 19.36 15.13
N GLY A 132 8.91 20.24 14.15
CA GLY A 132 8.66 21.66 14.38
C GLY A 132 7.31 21.96 15.04
N SER A 133 6.28 21.14 14.79
CA SER A 133 4.92 21.35 15.29
C SER A 133 4.64 20.62 16.61
N LEU A 134 5.12 19.41 16.79
CA LEU A 134 4.84 18.55 17.94
C LEU A 134 6.06 18.34 18.85
N GLY A 135 7.24 18.77 18.43
CA GLY A 135 8.50 18.53 19.13
C GLY A 135 9.03 17.10 18.97
N GLY A 136 10.04 16.74 19.79
CA GLY A 136 10.66 15.41 19.75
C GLY A 136 11.56 15.19 18.54
N SER A 137 11.78 13.93 18.13
CA SER A 137 12.63 13.58 16.98
C SER A 137 11.93 13.70 15.63
N GLY A 138 10.61 13.89 15.60
CA GLY A 138 9.79 13.83 14.38
C GLY A 138 9.67 12.42 13.76
N LYS A 139 10.53 11.49 14.13
CA LYS A 139 10.49 10.09 13.69
C LYS A 139 9.58 9.29 14.63
N CYS A 140 8.28 9.32 14.36
CA CYS A 140 7.27 8.72 15.21
C CYS A 140 6.21 7.96 14.38
N LEU A 141 5.34 7.23 15.08
CA LEU A 141 4.24 6.48 14.45
C LEU A 141 3.33 7.37 13.60
N LEU A 142 3.07 8.60 14.05
CA LEU A 142 2.26 9.56 13.30
C LEU A 142 2.88 9.90 11.94
N THR A 143 4.18 10.21 11.91
CA THR A 143 4.91 10.50 10.67
C THR A 143 4.84 9.32 9.70
N SER A 144 5.06 8.11 10.21
CA SER A 144 4.97 6.88 9.42
C SER A 144 3.56 6.63 8.89
N SER A 145 2.52 6.87 9.72
CA SER A 145 1.12 6.71 9.33
C SER A 145 0.71 7.70 8.24
N VAL A 146 1.09 8.97 8.37
CA VAL A 146 0.82 10.00 7.35
C VAL A 146 1.51 9.65 6.03
N LEU A 147 2.78 9.27 6.08
CA LEU A 147 3.53 8.90 4.88
C LEU A 147 2.92 7.68 4.18
N LEU A 148 2.62 6.64 4.95
CA LEU A 148 1.98 5.43 4.41
C LEU A 148 0.58 5.74 3.88
N GLY A 149 -0.18 6.60 4.57
CA GLY A 149 -1.47 7.10 4.11
C GLY A 149 -1.39 7.79 2.74
N ILE A 150 -0.37 8.63 2.52
CA ILE A 150 -0.12 9.27 1.22
C ILE A 150 0.23 8.23 0.15
N MET A 151 1.06 7.25 0.49
CA MET A 151 1.49 6.20 -0.44
C MET A 151 0.34 5.33 -0.95
N ILE A 152 -0.68 5.07 -0.13
CA ILE A 152 -1.83 4.24 -0.53
C ILE A 152 -2.89 5.00 -1.32
N LEU A 153 -2.90 6.36 -1.27
CA LEU A 153 -3.91 7.20 -1.94
C LEU A 153 -4.09 6.89 -3.43
N PRO A 154 -3.05 6.83 -4.26
CA PRO A 154 -3.21 6.60 -5.69
C PRO A 154 -3.91 5.28 -5.99
N THR A 155 -3.57 4.23 -5.26
CA THR A 155 -4.18 2.91 -5.43
C THR A 155 -5.66 2.93 -5.03
N ILE A 156 -6.00 3.52 -3.88
CA ILE A 156 -7.38 3.64 -3.41
C ILE A 156 -8.20 4.44 -4.42
N ILE A 157 -7.69 5.60 -4.87
CA ILE A 157 -8.38 6.46 -5.82
C ILE A 157 -8.63 5.71 -7.14
N SER A 158 -7.61 5.12 -7.74
CA SER A 158 -7.72 4.47 -9.04
C SER A 158 -8.63 3.26 -9.02
N VAL A 159 -8.51 2.40 -8.01
CA VAL A 159 -9.37 1.21 -7.88
C VAL A 159 -10.82 1.59 -7.57
N SER A 160 -11.03 2.51 -6.63
CA SER A 160 -12.38 2.93 -6.25
C SER A 160 -13.07 3.71 -7.38
N GLU A 161 -12.37 4.62 -8.05
CA GLU A 161 -12.89 5.38 -9.21
C GLU A 161 -13.33 4.44 -10.33
N SER A 162 -12.50 3.44 -10.68
CA SER A 162 -12.82 2.46 -11.71
C SER A 162 -14.06 1.64 -11.37
N ASN A 163 -14.16 1.17 -10.13
CA ASN A 163 -15.31 0.39 -9.66
C ASN A 163 -16.60 1.22 -9.62
N ILE A 164 -16.55 2.48 -9.17
CA ILE A 164 -17.71 3.38 -9.16
C ILE A 164 -18.19 3.66 -10.58
N ARG A 165 -17.28 3.80 -11.55
CA ARG A 165 -17.64 3.97 -12.97
C ARG A 165 -18.18 2.70 -13.61
N ALA A 166 -17.78 1.53 -13.14
CA ALA A 166 -18.25 0.24 -13.65
C ALA A 166 -19.69 -0.08 -13.23
N VAL A 167 -20.25 0.63 -12.25
CA VAL A 167 -21.67 0.45 -11.84
C VAL A 167 -22.57 0.92 -12.96
N PRO A 168 -23.45 0.05 -13.50
CA PRO A 168 -24.38 0.39 -14.59
C PRO A 168 -25.34 1.51 -14.19
N GLU A 169 -25.63 2.40 -15.15
CA GLU A 169 -26.42 3.62 -14.92
C GLU A 169 -27.88 3.33 -14.54
N TYR A 170 -28.42 2.18 -14.95
CA TYR A 170 -29.79 1.80 -14.60
C TYR A 170 -30.04 1.64 -13.08
N TYR A 171 -29.01 1.38 -12.27
CA TYR A 171 -29.14 1.39 -10.81
C TYR A 171 -29.40 2.80 -10.28
N TYR A 172 -28.73 3.78 -10.85
CA TYR A 172 -28.95 5.19 -10.52
C TYR A 172 -30.35 5.65 -10.96
N GLU A 173 -30.73 5.34 -12.20
CA GLU A 173 -32.05 5.65 -12.73
C GLU A 173 -33.17 4.98 -11.94
N GLY A 174 -32.99 3.72 -11.55
CA GLY A 174 -33.91 2.98 -10.69
C GLY A 174 -34.08 3.60 -9.32
N SER A 175 -33.01 4.09 -8.70
CA SER A 175 -33.09 4.79 -7.42
C SER A 175 -33.89 6.10 -7.52
N LEU A 176 -33.67 6.85 -8.59
CA LEU A 176 -34.42 8.09 -8.86
C LEU A 176 -35.92 7.80 -9.08
N ALA A 177 -36.24 6.71 -9.80
CA ALA A 177 -37.63 6.29 -10.04
C ALA A 177 -38.36 5.92 -8.74
N LEU A 178 -37.65 5.44 -7.73
CA LEU A 178 -38.16 5.16 -6.39
C LEU A 178 -38.21 6.41 -5.48
N GLY A 179 -37.90 7.60 -6.01
CA GLY A 179 -37.96 8.86 -5.28
C GLY A 179 -36.73 9.20 -4.46
N ALA A 180 -35.58 8.53 -4.68
CA ALA A 180 -34.30 8.88 -4.09
C ALA A 180 -33.77 10.19 -4.70
N LEU A 181 -34.33 11.32 -4.26
CA LEU A 181 -33.88 12.64 -4.67
C LEU A 181 -32.54 12.97 -3.97
N SER A 182 -31.67 13.63 -4.70
CA SER A 182 -30.34 14.04 -4.20
C SER A 182 -30.39 14.86 -2.88
N LEU A 183 -31.51 15.55 -2.64
CA LEU A 183 -31.78 16.33 -1.43
C LEU A 183 -32.15 15.49 -0.19
N ILE A 184 -32.54 14.23 -0.35
CA ILE A 184 -32.95 13.34 0.75
C ILE A 184 -31.75 12.58 1.33
N HIS A 185 -30.67 12.46 0.57
CA HIS A 185 -29.46 11.73 0.96
C HIS A 185 -28.30 12.62 1.46
N ILE A 186 -28.54 13.91 1.61
CA ILE A 186 -27.63 14.85 2.29
C ILE A 186 -28.06 14.98 3.75
#